data_71b002875561a12366792031c759cc24
#
_entry.id   71b002875561a12366792031c759cc24
#
_cell.length_a   1.000
_cell.length_b   1.000
_cell.length_c   1.000
_cell.angle_alpha   90.00
_cell.angle_beta   90.00
_cell.angle_gamma   90.00
#
_symmetry.space_group_name_H-M   'P 1'
#
loop_
_entity.id
_entity.type
_entity.pdbx_description
1 polymer ?
#
loop_
_entity_poly.entity_id
_entity_poly.type
_entity_poly.pdbx_seq_one_letter_code
_entity_poly.pdbx_strand_id
1 'polypeptide(L)'
;LKVSKSETFMNRYAYYIFDATVADNALGSPVVDDAGAALGILQFTVNGEDVHSTDVAFLDTIALTGLSINNPVLSQSGIRVDLPKDKEQASLMLMMAAEKSDSMQYAKYVDAFISQFPQAVDGYTASAQTRMAANDYDGVVNVMNTAVKNVSDKAAAYSELSRMIYQ
;
A
#
# COMPACT_ATOMS: atom_id res chain seq x y z
N LEU A 1 21.09 -20.50 15.31
CA LEU A 1 21.54 -19.44 16.22
C LEU A 1 21.36 -19.91 17.66
N LYS A 2 22.31 -19.61 18.55
CA LYS A 2 22.21 -19.93 19.99
C LYS A 2 21.79 -18.67 20.74
N VAL A 3 20.68 -18.72 21.49
CA VAL A 3 20.25 -17.64 22.37
C VAL A 3 21.25 -17.56 23.55
N SER A 4 21.91 -16.41 23.67
CA SER A 4 22.81 -16.12 24.79
C SER A 4 22.04 -15.48 25.96
N LYS A 5 21.02 -14.67 25.65
CA LYS A 5 20.21 -13.99 26.64
C LYS A 5 18.79 -13.79 26.10
N SER A 6 17.82 -13.85 26.98
CA SER A 6 16.44 -13.46 26.69
C SER A 6 16.01 -12.39 27.67
N GLU A 7 15.49 -11.30 27.14
CA GLU A 7 14.95 -10.17 27.90
C GLU A 7 13.48 -9.95 27.53
N THR A 8 12.84 -9.00 28.15
CA THR A 8 11.47 -8.62 27.83
C THR A 8 11.43 -7.21 27.25
N PHE A 9 10.91 -7.09 26.03
CA PHE A 9 10.66 -5.80 25.37
C PHE A 9 9.24 -5.33 25.71
N MET A 10 9.10 -4.07 26.12
CA MET A 10 7.82 -3.46 26.53
C MET A 10 7.07 -4.25 27.64
N ASN A 11 7.78 -4.95 28.51
CA ASN A 11 7.24 -5.81 29.57
C ASN A 11 6.27 -6.92 29.10
N ARG A 12 6.29 -7.25 27.81
CA ARG A 12 5.34 -8.21 27.22
C ARG A 12 5.96 -9.16 26.19
N TYR A 13 6.84 -8.67 25.33
CA TYR A 13 7.37 -9.42 24.19
C TYR A 13 8.77 -9.93 24.49
N ALA A 14 9.09 -11.12 24.03
CA ALA A 14 10.43 -11.65 24.15
C ALA A 14 11.42 -10.86 23.29
N TYR A 15 12.61 -10.67 23.82
CA TYR A 15 13.74 -10.06 23.13
C TYR A 15 14.94 -11.00 23.26
N TYR A 16 15.35 -11.56 22.14
CA TYR A 16 16.41 -12.57 22.10
C TYR A 16 17.72 -11.94 21.65
N ILE A 17 18.78 -12.22 22.39
CA ILE A 17 20.15 -11.87 22.01
C ILE A 17 20.88 -13.17 21.67
N PHE A 18 21.57 -13.20 20.54
CA PHE A 18 22.22 -14.39 20.02
C PHE A 18 23.74 -14.27 20.12
N ASP A 19 24.37 -15.36 20.53
CA ASP A 19 25.82 -15.53 20.45
C ASP A 19 26.16 -16.05 19.04
N ALA A 20 26.19 -15.13 18.09
CA ALA A 20 26.44 -15.46 16.69
C ALA A 20 26.95 -14.25 15.91
N THR A 21 27.77 -14.52 14.92
CA THR A 21 28.11 -13.57 13.87
C THR A 21 27.30 -13.92 12.63
N VAL A 22 26.58 -12.97 12.06
CA VAL A 22 25.76 -13.16 10.86
C VAL A 22 26.22 -12.17 9.77
N ALA A 23 25.94 -12.51 8.53
CA ALA A 23 26.28 -11.63 7.43
C ALA A 23 25.37 -10.39 7.40
N ASP A 24 25.86 -9.26 6.91
CA ASP A 24 25.14 -7.99 6.86
C ASP A 24 23.80 -8.09 6.08
N ASN A 25 23.73 -8.97 5.09
CA ASN A 25 22.53 -9.22 4.30
C ASN A 25 21.49 -10.11 5.02
N ALA A 26 21.78 -10.60 6.23
CA ALA A 26 20.86 -11.36 7.05
C ALA A 26 19.89 -10.46 7.85
N LEU A 27 20.13 -9.15 7.89
CA LEU A 27 19.23 -8.20 8.56
C LEU A 27 17.81 -8.30 7.96
N GLY A 28 16.80 -8.37 8.83
CA GLY A 28 15.40 -8.53 8.42
C GLY A 28 14.99 -9.98 8.11
N SER A 29 15.91 -10.94 8.17
CA SER A 29 15.56 -12.35 7.99
C SER A 29 14.74 -12.88 9.17
N PRO A 30 13.77 -13.79 8.95
CA PRO A 30 13.02 -14.41 10.04
C PRO A 30 13.94 -15.34 10.86
N VAL A 31 13.82 -15.25 12.16
CA VAL A 31 14.35 -16.23 13.10
C VAL A 31 13.25 -17.26 13.35
N VAL A 32 13.56 -18.54 13.12
CA VAL A 32 12.60 -19.64 13.27
C VAL A 32 13.11 -20.63 14.33
N ASP A 33 12.19 -21.32 14.99
CA ASP A 33 12.50 -22.43 15.89
C ASP A 33 12.76 -23.73 15.09
N ASP A 34 13.04 -24.80 15.82
CA ASP A 34 13.30 -26.15 15.25
C ASP A 34 12.06 -26.73 14.55
N ALA A 35 10.86 -26.22 14.84
CA ALA A 35 9.61 -26.61 14.19
C ALA A 35 9.31 -25.77 12.96
N GLY A 36 10.11 -24.73 12.67
CA GLY A 36 9.92 -23.79 11.58
C GLY A 36 8.94 -22.64 11.89
N ALA A 37 8.52 -22.48 13.14
CA ALA A 37 7.69 -21.35 13.54
C ALA A 37 8.53 -20.07 13.68
N ALA A 38 8.00 -18.95 13.19
CA ALA A 38 8.69 -17.66 13.28
C ALA A 38 8.70 -17.18 14.73
N LEU A 39 9.88 -16.93 15.26
CA LEU A 39 10.10 -16.33 16.58
C LEU A 39 10.27 -14.82 16.53
N GLY A 40 10.82 -14.30 15.45
CA GLY A 40 11.06 -12.87 15.32
C GLY A 40 11.82 -12.52 14.04
N ILE A 41 12.26 -11.27 13.97
CA ILE A 41 13.03 -10.73 12.84
C ILE A 41 14.43 -10.35 13.34
N LEU A 42 15.45 -10.80 12.61
CA LEU A 42 16.84 -10.54 12.94
C LEU A 42 17.18 -9.05 12.79
N GLN A 43 17.83 -8.52 13.81
CA GLN A 43 18.27 -7.14 13.90
C GLN A 43 19.70 -7.06 14.44
N PHE A 44 20.37 -5.94 14.21
CA PHE A 44 21.68 -5.63 14.81
C PHE A 44 21.56 -4.40 15.69
N THR A 45 22.40 -4.30 16.70
CA THR A 45 22.57 -3.04 17.42
C THR A 45 23.19 -1.98 16.51
N VAL A 46 23.02 -0.72 16.87
CA VAL A 46 23.59 0.42 16.13
C VAL A 46 25.11 0.29 15.97
N ASN A 47 25.79 -0.37 16.90
CA ASN A 47 27.24 -0.60 16.87
C ASN A 47 27.64 -1.91 16.19
N GLY A 48 26.67 -2.74 15.76
CA GLY A 48 26.93 -4.01 15.07
C GLY A 48 27.53 -5.11 15.94
N GLU A 49 27.57 -4.95 17.27
CA GLU A 49 28.21 -5.90 18.18
C GLU A 49 27.31 -7.04 18.60
N ASP A 50 25.97 -6.80 18.67
CA ASP A 50 25.01 -7.81 19.11
C ASP A 50 23.99 -8.13 18.00
N VAL A 51 23.77 -9.42 17.81
CA VAL A 51 22.70 -9.94 16.95
C VAL A 51 21.50 -10.24 17.84
N HIS A 52 20.36 -9.66 17.53
CA HIS A 52 19.15 -9.79 18.33
C HIS A 52 17.88 -9.97 17.48
N SER A 53 16.79 -10.36 18.12
CA SER A 53 15.48 -10.49 17.51
C SER A 53 14.38 -10.09 18.49
N THR A 54 13.41 -9.30 18.02
CA THR A 54 12.19 -9.01 18.76
C THR A 54 11.13 -10.05 18.40
N ASP A 55 10.34 -10.47 19.37
CA ASP A 55 9.24 -11.42 19.23
C ASP A 55 8.31 -11.04 18.07
N VAL A 56 8.00 -12.00 17.21
CA VAL A 56 7.10 -11.82 16.08
C VAL A 56 5.69 -11.38 16.51
N ALA A 57 5.24 -11.76 17.71
CA ALA A 57 3.95 -11.31 18.26
C ALA A 57 3.87 -9.79 18.44
N PHE A 58 5.00 -9.07 18.45
CA PHE A 58 5.00 -7.62 18.43
C PHE A 58 4.38 -7.06 17.15
N LEU A 59 4.50 -7.75 16.01
CA LEU A 59 3.91 -7.35 14.73
C LEU A 59 2.38 -7.26 14.80
N ASP A 60 1.73 -8.12 15.60
CA ASP A 60 0.28 -8.12 15.78
C ASP A 60 -0.24 -6.85 16.46
N THR A 61 0.65 -6.09 17.12
CA THR A 61 0.30 -4.84 17.81
C THR A 61 0.62 -3.59 17.00
N ILE A 62 1.33 -3.76 15.89
CA ILE A 62 1.58 -2.66 14.96
C ILE A 62 0.28 -2.40 14.20
N ALA A 63 -0.55 -1.53 14.76
CA ALA A 63 -1.63 -0.96 14.01
C ALA A 63 -1.01 -0.06 12.91
N LEU A 64 -1.00 -0.55 11.68
CA LEU A 64 -0.68 0.26 10.51
C LEU A 64 -1.83 1.25 10.28
N THR A 65 -1.99 2.18 11.22
CA THR A 65 -2.91 3.30 11.07
C THR A 65 -2.31 4.27 10.06
N GLY A 66 -2.71 4.11 8.81
CA GLY A 66 -2.49 5.10 7.79
C GLY A 66 -1.01 5.30 7.43
N LEU A 67 -0.40 4.32 6.78
CA LEU A 67 0.71 4.63 5.90
C LEU A 67 0.18 5.62 4.86
N SER A 68 0.40 6.90 5.13
CA SER A 68 0.02 7.95 4.21
C SER A 68 0.78 7.73 2.90
N ILE A 69 0.10 7.85 1.77
CA ILE A 69 0.72 7.92 0.44
C ILE A 69 1.79 9.02 0.37
N ASN A 70 1.77 9.97 1.31
CA ASN A 70 2.77 11.01 1.47
C ASN A 70 3.99 10.59 2.30
N ASN A 71 4.08 9.34 2.79
CA ASN A 71 5.23 8.91 3.56
C ASN A 71 6.46 8.81 2.65
N PRO A 72 7.52 9.60 2.87
CA PRO A 72 8.68 9.62 2.00
C PRO A 72 9.43 8.28 1.95
N VAL A 73 9.37 7.48 3.03
CA VAL A 73 9.99 6.15 3.08
C VAL A 73 9.27 5.19 2.16
N LEU A 74 7.93 5.23 2.12
CA LEU A 74 7.15 4.41 1.19
C LEU A 74 7.37 4.81 -0.27
N SER A 75 7.39 6.11 -0.54
CA SER A 75 7.66 6.63 -1.87
C SER A 75 9.05 6.18 -2.40
N GLN A 76 10.07 6.16 -1.53
CA GLN A 76 11.42 5.70 -1.88
C GLN A 76 11.52 4.17 -1.99
N SER A 77 10.72 3.42 -1.25
CA SER A 77 10.75 1.95 -1.27
C SER A 77 10.10 1.35 -2.52
N GLY A 78 9.31 2.12 -3.27
CA GLY A 78 8.51 1.63 -4.40
C GLY A 78 7.32 0.75 -3.97
N ILE A 79 7.08 0.60 -2.66
CA ILE A 79 5.94 -0.15 -2.14
C ILE A 79 4.69 0.72 -2.28
N ARG A 80 3.70 0.21 -3.00
CA ARG A 80 2.41 0.89 -3.13
C ARG A 80 1.53 0.58 -1.92
N VAL A 81 0.91 1.61 -1.36
CA VAL A 81 -0.16 1.44 -0.37
C VAL A 81 -1.42 0.99 -1.09
N ASP A 82 -2.04 -0.10 -0.66
CA ASP A 82 -3.30 -0.55 -1.22
C ASP A 82 -4.45 0.42 -0.89
N LEU A 83 -5.47 0.44 -1.75
CA LEU A 83 -6.66 1.23 -1.50
C LEU A 83 -7.42 0.70 -0.28
N PRO A 84 -7.96 1.60 0.56
CA PRO A 84 -8.88 1.22 1.62
C PRO A 84 -10.08 0.42 1.08
N LYS A 85 -10.63 -0.46 1.93
CA LYS A 85 -11.84 -1.22 1.57
C LYS A 85 -13.11 -0.37 1.59
N ASP A 86 -13.08 0.71 2.34
CA ASP A 86 -14.15 1.70 2.38
C ASP A 86 -14.06 2.63 1.17
N LYS A 87 -15.18 2.82 0.46
CA LYS A 87 -15.23 3.58 -0.80
C LYS A 87 -14.87 5.06 -0.60
N GLU A 88 -15.34 5.69 0.48
CA GLU A 88 -15.11 7.12 0.72
C GLU A 88 -13.64 7.39 1.02
N GLN A 89 -13.03 6.52 1.83
CA GLN A 89 -11.59 6.60 2.10
C GLN A 89 -10.76 6.29 0.85
N ALA A 90 -11.18 5.33 0.03
CA ALA A 90 -10.51 5.01 -1.23
C ALA A 90 -10.61 6.16 -2.24
N SER A 91 -11.77 6.84 -2.34
CA SER A 91 -11.96 8.02 -3.18
C SER A 91 -11.08 9.19 -2.73
N LEU A 92 -10.98 9.41 -1.42
CA LEU A 92 -10.07 10.42 -0.86
C LEU A 92 -8.61 10.09 -1.19
N MET A 93 -8.22 8.83 -1.04
CA MET A 93 -6.87 8.38 -1.38
C MET A 93 -6.57 8.52 -2.86
N LEU A 94 -7.54 8.23 -3.74
CA LEU A 94 -7.41 8.41 -5.18
C LEU A 94 -7.19 9.89 -5.54
N MET A 95 -7.93 10.80 -4.90
CA MET A 95 -7.75 12.24 -5.08
C MET A 95 -6.36 12.71 -4.62
N MET A 96 -5.89 12.24 -3.46
CA MET A 96 -4.54 12.55 -2.98
C MET A 96 -3.45 11.97 -3.91
N ALA A 97 -3.68 10.80 -4.50
CA ALA A 97 -2.77 10.19 -5.46
C ALA A 97 -2.64 11.01 -6.74
N ALA A 98 -3.70 11.65 -7.19
CA ALA A 98 -3.69 12.53 -8.36
C ALA A 98 -2.73 13.72 -8.21
N GLU A 99 -2.56 14.22 -6.97
CA GLU A 99 -1.67 15.35 -6.69
C GLU A 99 -0.21 14.95 -6.43
N LYS A 100 0.03 13.74 -5.92
CA LYS A 100 1.32 13.34 -5.33
C LYS A 100 2.05 12.24 -6.09
N SER A 101 1.34 11.43 -6.87
CA SER A 101 1.93 10.32 -7.61
C SER A 101 2.37 10.74 -9.01
N ASP A 102 3.36 10.04 -9.55
CA ASP A 102 3.62 10.14 -10.99
C ASP A 102 2.44 9.52 -11.79
N SER A 103 2.38 9.83 -13.08
CA SER A 103 1.28 9.42 -13.95
C SER A 103 1.11 7.89 -14.04
N MET A 104 2.21 7.15 -14.00
CA MET A 104 2.18 5.68 -14.06
C MET A 104 1.66 5.09 -12.75
N GLN A 105 2.08 5.64 -11.62
CA GLN A 105 1.62 5.19 -10.31
C GLN A 105 0.16 5.57 -10.09
N TYR A 106 -0.25 6.77 -10.51
CA TYR A 106 -1.65 7.19 -10.44
C TYR A 106 -2.56 6.29 -11.27
N ALA A 107 -2.17 5.94 -12.50
CA ALA A 107 -2.94 5.02 -13.33
C ALA A 107 -3.20 3.66 -12.63
N LYS A 108 -2.22 3.13 -11.90
CA LYS A 108 -2.39 1.89 -11.12
C LYS A 108 -3.40 2.06 -9.97
N TYR A 109 -3.47 3.23 -9.33
CA TYR A 109 -4.50 3.51 -8.32
C TYR A 109 -5.88 3.60 -8.94
N VAL A 110 -6.00 4.24 -10.11
CA VAL A 110 -7.25 4.33 -10.87
C VAL A 110 -7.76 2.94 -11.25
N ASP A 111 -6.90 2.09 -11.80
CA ASP A 111 -7.26 0.71 -12.17
C ASP A 111 -7.68 -0.13 -10.95
N ALA A 112 -6.94 0.02 -9.84
CA ALA A 112 -7.29 -0.66 -8.59
C ALA A 112 -8.64 -0.19 -8.04
N PHE A 113 -8.94 1.11 -8.13
CA PHE A 113 -10.21 1.68 -7.69
C PHE A 113 -11.38 1.15 -8.53
N ILE A 114 -11.26 1.15 -9.86
CA ILE A 114 -12.29 0.60 -10.75
C ILE A 114 -12.51 -0.90 -10.46
N SER A 115 -11.44 -1.64 -10.22
CA SER A 115 -11.53 -3.08 -9.90
C SER A 115 -12.24 -3.33 -8.57
N GLN A 116 -11.97 -2.51 -7.55
CA GLN A 116 -12.54 -2.68 -6.22
C GLN A 116 -13.95 -2.12 -6.11
N PHE A 117 -14.24 -1.03 -6.83
CA PHE A 117 -15.54 -0.33 -6.81
C PHE A 117 -16.10 -0.12 -8.23
N PRO A 118 -16.42 -1.19 -8.95
CA PRO A 118 -16.84 -1.09 -10.36
C PRO A 118 -18.17 -0.35 -10.57
N GLN A 119 -18.94 -0.15 -9.49
CA GLN A 119 -20.22 0.57 -9.54
C GLN A 119 -20.09 2.05 -9.17
N ALA A 120 -18.88 2.52 -8.80
CA ALA A 120 -18.63 3.92 -8.48
C ALA A 120 -18.14 4.68 -9.73
N VAL A 121 -18.72 5.85 -10.00
CA VAL A 121 -18.35 6.67 -11.16
C VAL A 121 -16.94 7.29 -11.03
N ASP A 122 -16.48 7.50 -9.80
CA ASP A 122 -15.24 8.21 -9.48
C ASP A 122 -14.00 7.65 -10.21
N GLY A 123 -13.83 6.32 -10.22
CA GLY A 123 -12.71 5.67 -10.88
C GLY A 123 -12.72 5.85 -12.40
N TYR A 124 -13.89 5.77 -13.02
CA TYR A 124 -14.04 6.00 -14.46
C TYR A 124 -13.80 7.45 -14.83
N THR A 125 -14.27 8.37 -14.00
CA THR A 125 -14.02 9.82 -14.17
C THR A 125 -12.51 10.10 -14.10
N ALA A 126 -11.82 9.54 -13.12
CA ALA A 126 -10.37 9.68 -12.97
C ALA A 126 -9.61 9.09 -14.18
N SER A 127 -10.02 7.91 -14.66
CA SER A 127 -9.45 7.29 -15.87
C SER A 127 -9.67 8.15 -17.12
N ALA A 128 -10.88 8.68 -17.29
CA ALA A 128 -11.21 9.53 -18.42
C ALA A 128 -10.42 10.86 -18.39
N GLN A 129 -10.25 11.48 -17.23
CA GLN A 129 -9.42 12.68 -17.06
C GLN A 129 -7.95 12.44 -17.42
N THR A 130 -7.39 11.31 -17.00
CA THR A 130 -6.01 10.92 -17.35
C THR A 130 -5.85 10.76 -18.87
N ARG A 131 -6.82 10.14 -19.53
CA ARG A 131 -6.84 9.98 -21.00
C ARG A 131 -7.02 11.30 -21.73
N MET A 132 -7.86 12.17 -21.20
CA MET A 132 -8.06 13.52 -21.75
C MET A 132 -6.75 14.33 -21.69
N ALA A 133 -6.03 14.28 -20.58
CA ALA A 133 -4.72 14.94 -20.46
C ALA A 133 -3.67 14.37 -21.44
N ALA A 134 -3.85 13.13 -21.90
CA ALA A 134 -3.03 12.49 -22.92
C ALA A 134 -3.56 12.71 -24.36
N ASN A 135 -4.65 13.47 -24.56
CA ASN A 135 -5.38 13.67 -25.81
C ASN A 135 -5.94 12.38 -26.43
N ASP A 136 -6.19 11.35 -25.60
CA ASP A 136 -6.80 10.07 -25.99
C ASP A 136 -8.34 10.18 -25.88
N TYR A 137 -8.96 10.92 -26.80
CA TYR A 137 -10.39 11.18 -26.79
C TYR A 137 -11.23 9.92 -27.02
N ASP A 138 -10.77 9.01 -27.87
CA ASP A 138 -11.43 7.72 -28.09
C ASP A 138 -11.41 6.89 -26.82
N GLY A 139 -10.31 6.89 -26.10
CA GLY A 139 -10.18 6.26 -24.79
C GLY A 139 -11.12 6.85 -23.75
N VAL A 140 -11.33 8.17 -23.74
CA VAL A 140 -12.32 8.83 -22.85
C VAL A 140 -13.71 8.30 -23.13
N VAL A 141 -14.15 8.29 -24.39
CA VAL A 141 -15.47 7.80 -24.79
C VAL A 141 -15.65 6.33 -24.40
N ASN A 142 -14.64 5.48 -24.62
CA ASN A 142 -14.68 4.06 -24.28
C ASN A 142 -14.80 3.81 -22.77
N VAL A 143 -14.03 4.54 -21.95
CA VAL A 143 -14.09 4.46 -20.48
C VAL A 143 -15.45 4.89 -19.97
N MET A 144 -15.97 6.01 -20.45
CA MET A 144 -17.25 6.53 -20.00
C MET A 144 -18.45 5.69 -20.47
N ASN A 145 -18.38 5.09 -21.67
CA ASN A 145 -19.36 4.11 -22.10
C ASN A 145 -19.34 2.85 -21.22
N THR A 146 -18.17 2.46 -20.70
CA THR A 146 -18.04 1.38 -19.73
C THR A 146 -18.63 1.79 -18.39
N ALA A 147 -18.39 3.03 -17.94
CA ALA A 147 -19.00 3.58 -16.74
C ALA A 147 -20.53 3.51 -16.80
N VAL A 148 -21.14 4.01 -17.88
CA VAL A 148 -22.59 3.97 -18.08
C VAL A 148 -23.18 2.56 -17.97
N LYS A 149 -22.43 1.52 -18.35
CA LYS A 149 -22.87 0.14 -18.23
C LYS A 149 -22.80 -0.38 -16.78
N ASN A 150 -21.73 -0.05 -16.06
CA ASN A 150 -21.35 -0.69 -14.81
C ASN A 150 -21.81 0.07 -13.55
N VAL A 151 -21.82 1.42 -13.58
CA VAL A 151 -22.11 2.20 -12.37
C VAL A 151 -23.58 2.09 -11.95
N SER A 152 -23.82 2.22 -10.64
CA SER A 152 -25.16 2.21 -10.07
C SER A 152 -25.93 3.48 -10.42
N ASP A 153 -25.26 4.63 -10.35
CA ASP A 153 -25.84 5.95 -10.70
C ASP A 153 -25.55 6.29 -12.17
N LYS A 154 -26.49 5.89 -13.03
CA LYS A 154 -26.41 6.19 -14.48
C LYS A 154 -26.47 7.69 -14.77
N ALA A 155 -27.21 8.45 -13.97
CA ALA A 155 -27.34 9.90 -14.17
C ALA A 155 -26.00 10.61 -13.93
N ALA A 156 -25.28 10.22 -12.86
CA ALA A 156 -23.94 10.72 -12.62
C ALA A 156 -22.98 10.37 -13.77
N ALA A 157 -23.01 9.14 -14.28
CA ALA A 157 -22.15 8.74 -15.40
C ALA A 157 -22.43 9.54 -16.68
N TYR A 158 -23.69 9.77 -17.04
CA TYR A 158 -24.06 10.60 -18.18
C TYR A 158 -23.69 12.08 -17.99
N SER A 159 -23.82 12.60 -16.77
CA SER A 159 -23.43 13.97 -16.44
C SER A 159 -21.92 14.17 -16.63
N GLU A 160 -21.10 13.23 -16.12
CA GLU A 160 -19.65 13.29 -16.28
C GLU A 160 -19.22 13.12 -17.74
N LEU A 161 -19.84 12.20 -18.50
CA LEU A 161 -19.57 12.04 -19.92
C LEU A 161 -19.88 13.35 -20.68
N SER A 162 -21.04 13.96 -20.42
CA SER A 162 -21.44 15.22 -21.03
C SER A 162 -20.44 16.33 -20.72
N ARG A 163 -20.03 16.45 -19.45
CA ARG A 163 -19.05 17.44 -19.02
C ARG A 163 -17.71 17.29 -19.76
N MET A 164 -17.25 16.06 -19.97
CA MET A 164 -15.97 15.80 -20.66
C MET A 164 -16.02 16.05 -22.17
N ILE A 165 -17.19 15.90 -22.80
CA ILE A 165 -17.35 16.19 -24.24
C ILE A 165 -17.35 17.69 -24.52
N TYR A 166 -17.80 18.52 -23.58
CA TYR A 166 -17.91 19.96 -23.71
C TYR A 166 -16.72 20.76 -23.14
N GLN A 167 -15.68 20.10 -22.68
CA GLN A 167 -14.39 20.72 -22.30
C GLN A 167 -13.39 20.73 -23.45
#